data_c9cbb63f53df73143941a4a34df72e3c
#
_entry.id   c9cbb63f53df73143941a4a34df72e3c
#
_cell.length_a   1.000
_cell.length_b   1.000
_cell.length_c   1.000
_cell.angle_alpha   90.00
_cell.angle_beta   90.00
_cell.angle_gamma   90.00
#
_symmetry.space_group_name_H-M   'P 1'
#
loop_
_entity.id
_entity.type
_entity.pdbx_description
1 polymer ?
#
loop_
_entity_poly.entity_id
_entity_poly.type
_entity_poly.pdbx_seq_one_letter_code
_entity_poly.pdbx_strand_id
1 'polypeptide(L)'
;EFRKARKFKRWGNMARVFTKLGKEITIAAKQGGPEPENNPRLRVLMQNAKKENMPKENVERAIKRAVSKDFTDYKEMNYEGYGPFGIAIFVETATDNTTRTVANVRSYFNKNGGSLGTSGSLEFLFDHKCVFHIAKKEDLSLEDLELELIDFGVDEVEEDEDEVVLY
;
A
#
# COMPACT_ATOMS: atom_id res chain seq x y z
N GLU A 1 -32.23 8.81 -7.14
CA GLU A 1 -31.21 8.29 -8.09
C GLU A 1 -29.79 8.74 -7.73
N PHE A 2 -29.52 10.03 -7.49
CA PHE A 2 -28.18 10.55 -7.16
C PHE A 2 -27.54 9.90 -5.91
N ARG A 3 -28.33 9.60 -4.87
CA ARG A 3 -27.82 8.92 -3.66
C ARG A 3 -27.39 7.49 -3.96
N LYS A 4 -28.07 6.79 -4.87
CA LYS A 4 -27.76 5.40 -5.26
C LYS A 4 -26.41 5.32 -6.00
N ALA A 5 -26.16 6.20 -6.97
CA ALA A 5 -24.91 6.26 -7.71
C ALA A 5 -23.71 6.54 -6.80
N ARG A 6 -23.80 7.51 -5.87
CA ARG A 6 -22.77 7.79 -4.88
C ARG A 6 -22.49 6.59 -3.95
N LYS A 7 -23.56 5.88 -3.53
CA LYS A 7 -23.44 4.70 -2.69
C LYS A 7 -22.69 3.57 -3.42
N PHE A 8 -23.02 3.29 -4.68
CA PHE A 8 -22.34 2.29 -5.48
C PHE A 8 -20.87 2.65 -5.74
N LYS A 9 -20.56 3.92 -6.03
CA LYS A 9 -19.18 4.37 -6.20
C LYS A 9 -18.37 4.16 -4.92
N ARG A 10 -18.93 4.52 -3.75
CA ARG A 10 -18.28 4.31 -2.46
C ARG A 10 -18.04 2.82 -2.19
N TRP A 11 -19.03 1.96 -2.42
CA TRP A 11 -18.87 0.53 -2.23
C TRP A 11 -17.84 -0.09 -3.18
N GLY A 12 -17.78 0.36 -4.42
CA GLY A 12 -16.76 -0.06 -5.38
C GLY A 12 -15.35 0.29 -4.92
N ASN A 13 -15.15 1.49 -4.37
CA ASN A 13 -13.88 1.91 -3.81
C ASN A 13 -13.52 1.09 -2.56
N MET A 14 -14.45 0.91 -1.63
CA MET A 14 -14.25 0.07 -0.43
C MET A 14 -13.86 -1.37 -0.81
N ALA A 15 -14.53 -1.97 -1.80
CA ALA A 15 -14.20 -3.31 -2.25
C ALA A 15 -12.77 -3.43 -2.79
N ARG A 16 -12.30 -2.41 -3.52
CA ARG A 16 -10.91 -2.35 -4.02
C ARG A 16 -9.90 -2.24 -2.88
N VAL A 17 -10.13 -1.31 -1.95
CA VAL A 17 -9.27 -1.10 -0.77
C VAL A 17 -9.22 -2.37 0.08
N PHE A 18 -10.35 -2.99 0.38
CA PHE A 18 -10.40 -4.21 1.17
C PHE A 18 -9.71 -5.39 0.47
N THR A 19 -9.82 -5.49 -0.86
CA THR A 19 -9.14 -6.52 -1.63
C THR A 19 -7.63 -6.31 -1.58
N LYS A 20 -7.15 -5.07 -1.71
CA LYS A 20 -5.73 -4.72 -1.61
C LYS A 20 -5.20 -5.05 -0.22
N LEU A 21 -5.80 -4.47 0.83
CA LEU A 21 -5.41 -4.71 2.22
C LEU A 21 -5.45 -6.21 2.60
N GLY A 22 -6.48 -6.95 2.15
CA GLY A 22 -6.56 -8.38 2.40
C GLY A 22 -5.40 -9.17 1.80
N LYS A 23 -4.93 -8.80 0.61
CA LYS A 23 -3.73 -9.41 -0.01
C LYS A 23 -2.46 -9.07 0.77
N GLU A 24 -2.26 -7.80 1.10
CA GLU A 24 -1.10 -7.33 1.85
C GLU A 24 -1.02 -7.98 3.24
N ILE A 25 -2.15 -8.10 3.95
CA ILE A 25 -2.26 -8.81 5.23
C ILE A 25 -1.86 -10.28 5.06
N THR A 26 -2.34 -10.95 3.99
CA THR A 26 -2.01 -12.34 3.73
C THR A 26 -0.51 -12.52 3.46
N ILE A 27 0.11 -11.62 2.69
CA ILE A 27 1.55 -11.63 2.40
C ILE A 27 2.35 -11.40 3.69
N ALA A 28 2.00 -10.37 4.46
CA ALA A 28 2.68 -10.06 5.71
C ALA A 28 2.60 -11.21 6.72
N ALA A 29 1.41 -11.80 6.89
CA ALA A 29 1.21 -12.94 7.79
C ALA A 29 1.99 -14.18 7.33
N LYS A 30 2.18 -14.37 6.03
CA LYS A 30 2.97 -15.49 5.52
C LYS A 30 4.47 -15.30 5.71
N GLN A 31 4.97 -14.08 5.50
CA GLN A 31 6.39 -13.76 5.62
C GLN A 31 6.87 -13.68 7.07
N GLY A 32 6.10 -13.01 7.92
CA GLY A 32 6.47 -12.70 9.31
C GLY A 32 5.69 -13.45 10.39
N GLY A 33 4.80 -14.37 9.99
CA GLY A 33 3.93 -15.11 10.91
C GLY A 33 2.58 -14.42 11.15
N PRO A 34 1.57 -15.20 11.63
CA PRO A 34 0.19 -14.73 11.80
C PRO A 34 -0.02 -13.89 13.08
N GLU A 35 0.96 -13.83 13.96
CA GLU A 35 0.85 -13.15 15.25
C GLU A 35 1.27 -11.68 15.13
N PRO A 36 0.36 -10.71 15.34
CA PRO A 36 0.67 -9.29 15.18
C PRO A 36 1.76 -8.80 16.13
N GLU A 37 1.88 -9.41 17.33
CA GLU A 37 2.90 -9.03 18.31
C GLU A 37 4.32 -9.23 17.80
N ASN A 38 4.51 -10.23 16.95
CA ASN A 38 5.81 -10.60 16.38
C ASN A 38 5.99 -10.12 14.94
N ASN A 39 4.98 -9.44 14.36
CA ASN A 39 4.99 -9.03 12.96
C ASN A 39 4.62 -7.54 12.82
N PRO A 40 5.63 -6.63 12.81
CA PRO A 40 5.40 -5.19 12.71
C PRO A 40 4.63 -4.80 11.45
N ARG A 41 4.95 -5.39 10.29
CA ARG A 41 4.25 -5.13 9.01
C ARG A 41 2.76 -5.50 9.14
N LEU A 42 2.44 -6.62 9.75
CA LEU A 42 1.05 -7.05 9.98
C LEU A 42 0.31 -6.08 10.89
N ARG A 43 0.96 -5.57 11.96
CA ARG A 43 0.36 -4.57 12.86
C ARG A 43 -0.05 -3.31 12.12
N VAL A 44 0.85 -2.75 11.31
CA VAL A 44 0.57 -1.55 10.50
C VAL A 44 -0.60 -1.79 9.54
N LEU A 45 -0.60 -2.92 8.84
CA LEU A 45 -1.69 -3.27 7.92
C LEU A 45 -3.03 -3.46 8.62
N MET A 46 -3.04 -4.00 9.85
CA MET A 46 -4.26 -4.11 10.66
C MET A 46 -4.75 -2.73 11.13
N GLN A 47 -3.85 -1.80 11.46
CA GLN A 47 -4.22 -0.42 11.78
C GLN A 47 -4.81 0.28 10.55
N ASN A 48 -4.21 0.13 9.37
CA ASN A 48 -4.73 0.66 8.13
C ASN A 48 -6.10 0.07 7.79
N ALA A 49 -6.29 -1.24 7.97
CA ALA A 49 -7.58 -1.89 7.80
C ALA A 49 -8.66 -1.31 8.74
N LYS A 50 -8.30 -0.97 9.98
CA LYS A 50 -9.19 -0.31 10.93
C LYS A 50 -9.51 1.12 10.50
N LYS A 51 -8.55 1.92 10.02
CA LYS A 51 -8.78 3.26 9.46
C LYS A 51 -9.77 3.23 8.30
N GLU A 52 -9.64 2.23 7.43
CA GLU A 52 -10.53 2.03 6.28
C GLU A 52 -11.88 1.38 6.63
N ASN A 53 -12.15 1.13 7.91
CA ASN A 53 -13.35 0.45 8.40
C ASN A 53 -13.55 -0.96 7.81
N MET A 54 -12.45 -1.68 7.57
CA MET A 54 -12.50 -3.08 7.14
C MET A 54 -13.01 -3.96 8.29
N PRO A 55 -14.03 -4.82 8.05
CA PRO A 55 -14.54 -5.72 9.08
C PRO A 55 -13.44 -6.63 9.62
N LYS A 56 -13.41 -6.82 10.95
CA LYS A 56 -12.44 -7.67 11.65
C LYS A 56 -12.39 -9.09 11.08
N GLU A 57 -13.54 -9.65 10.73
CA GLU A 57 -13.66 -10.96 10.10
C GLU A 57 -12.89 -11.07 8.76
N ASN A 58 -12.80 -9.99 7.99
CA ASN A 58 -12.05 -9.97 6.74
C ASN A 58 -10.53 -10.01 7.00
N VAL A 59 -10.07 -9.30 8.04
CA VAL A 59 -8.69 -9.33 8.50
C VAL A 59 -8.32 -10.73 8.97
N GLU A 60 -9.11 -11.32 9.86
CA GLU A 60 -8.90 -12.68 10.38
C GLU A 60 -8.90 -13.74 9.26
N ARG A 61 -9.80 -13.59 8.29
CA ARG A 61 -9.86 -14.46 7.11
C ARG A 61 -8.60 -14.36 6.26
N ALA A 62 -8.04 -13.14 6.09
CA ALA A 62 -6.81 -12.91 5.35
C ALA A 62 -5.61 -13.58 6.06
N ILE A 63 -5.51 -13.44 7.38
CA ILE A 63 -4.48 -14.09 8.21
C ILE A 63 -4.62 -15.62 8.14
N LYS A 64 -5.83 -16.14 8.32
CA LYS A 64 -6.12 -17.59 8.23
C LYS A 64 -5.73 -18.18 6.88
N ARG A 65 -5.97 -17.42 5.79
CA ARG A 65 -5.59 -17.83 4.44
C ARG A 65 -4.08 -17.99 4.30
N ALA A 66 -3.28 -17.14 4.93
CA ALA A 66 -1.83 -17.19 4.87
C ALA A 66 -1.24 -18.50 5.41
N VAL A 67 -1.88 -19.09 6.44
CA VAL A 67 -1.42 -20.34 7.09
C VAL A 67 -2.08 -21.60 6.51
N SER A 68 -3.01 -21.47 5.54
CA SER A 68 -3.66 -22.62 4.93
C SER A 68 -2.72 -23.33 3.95
N LYS A 69 -2.80 -24.68 3.91
CA LYS A 69 -1.93 -25.50 3.03
C LYS A 69 -2.22 -25.34 1.54
N ASP A 70 -3.44 -24.96 1.18
CA ASP A 70 -3.92 -24.85 -0.21
C ASP A 70 -3.76 -23.45 -0.80
N PHE A 71 -3.01 -22.56 -0.12
CA PHE A 71 -2.88 -21.20 -0.56
C PHE A 71 -1.80 -21.05 -1.63
N THR A 72 -2.19 -20.56 -2.81
CA THR A 72 -1.26 -20.15 -3.87
C THR A 72 -0.57 -18.84 -3.45
N ASP A 73 0.76 -18.86 -3.38
CA ASP A 73 1.54 -17.71 -2.97
C ASP A 73 1.36 -16.52 -3.89
N TYR A 74 1.11 -15.37 -3.30
CA TYR A 74 1.26 -14.11 -4.03
C TYR A 74 2.74 -13.82 -4.25
N LYS A 75 3.08 -13.44 -5.49
CA LYS A 75 4.38 -12.87 -5.85
C LYS A 75 4.24 -11.36 -5.93
N GLU A 76 5.13 -10.66 -5.24
CA GLU A 76 5.29 -9.22 -5.39
C GLU A 76 6.08 -8.98 -6.67
N MET A 77 5.55 -8.12 -7.56
CA MET A 77 6.12 -7.81 -8.86
C MET A 77 5.95 -6.34 -9.14
N ASN A 78 7.03 -5.70 -9.57
CA ASN A 78 7.04 -4.30 -9.96
C ASN A 78 7.00 -4.15 -11.47
N TYR A 79 6.25 -3.18 -11.94
CA TYR A 79 6.15 -2.81 -13.34
C TYR A 79 6.43 -1.31 -13.49
N GLU A 80 7.13 -0.98 -14.54
CA GLU A 80 7.60 0.36 -14.82
C GLU A 80 7.17 0.77 -16.21
N GLY A 81 6.86 2.04 -16.40
CA GLY A 81 6.46 2.52 -17.72
C GLY A 81 6.21 4.01 -17.73
N TYR A 82 5.87 4.49 -18.90
CA TYR A 82 5.55 5.89 -19.12
C TYR A 82 4.06 6.05 -19.41
N GLY A 83 3.46 7.00 -18.73
CA GLY A 83 2.13 7.53 -19.04
C GLY A 83 2.19 8.54 -20.20
N PRO A 84 1.06 9.15 -20.57
CA PRO A 84 1.01 10.28 -21.49
C PRO A 84 1.99 11.37 -21.06
N PHE A 85 2.57 12.05 -22.05
CA PHE A 85 3.54 13.14 -21.85
C PHE A 85 4.85 12.74 -21.16
N GLY A 86 5.18 11.45 -21.13
CA GLY A 86 6.44 10.96 -20.57
C GLY A 86 6.46 10.89 -19.04
N ILE A 87 5.32 10.90 -18.39
CA ILE A 87 5.21 10.76 -16.92
C ILE A 87 5.67 9.36 -16.53
N ALA A 88 6.72 9.27 -15.70
CA ALA A 88 7.17 8.01 -15.14
C ALA A 88 6.13 7.43 -14.17
N ILE A 89 5.84 6.14 -14.30
CA ILE A 89 4.88 5.41 -13.46
C ILE A 89 5.52 4.12 -12.97
N PHE A 90 5.56 3.95 -11.65
CA PHE A 90 5.97 2.73 -10.98
C PHE A 90 4.76 2.03 -10.39
N VAL A 91 4.59 0.73 -10.63
CA VAL A 91 3.41 -0.03 -10.22
C VAL A 91 3.83 -1.26 -9.43
N GLU A 92 3.58 -1.23 -8.14
CA GLU A 92 3.76 -2.40 -7.28
C GLU A 92 2.52 -3.30 -7.34
N THR A 93 2.73 -4.58 -7.51
CA THR A 93 1.63 -5.54 -7.58
C THR A 93 1.88 -6.77 -6.72
N ALA A 94 0.80 -7.37 -6.25
CA ALA A 94 0.80 -8.68 -5.60
C ALA A 94 -0.12 -9.62 -6.41
N THR A 95 0.43 -10.68 -6.97
CA THR A 95 -0.30 -11.55 -7.88
C THR A 95 0.00 -13.04 -7.68
N ASP A 96 -1.01 -13.85 -7.89
CA ASP A 96 -0.91 -15.30 -8.01
C ASP A 96 -0.58 -15.78 -9.44
N ASN A 97 -0.64 -14.85 -10.43
CA ASN A 97 -0.38 -15.16 -11.84
C ASN A 97 0.30 -13.98 -12.54
N THR A 98 1.61 -14.06 -12.68
CA THR A 98 2.45 -13.00 -13.26
C THR A 98 2.15 -12.76 -14.74
N THR A 99 1.86 -13.84 -15.51
CA THR A 99 1.55 -13.75 -16.95
C THR A 99 0.26 -12.95 -17.18
N ARG A 100 -0.78 -13.23 -16.41
CA ARG A 100 -2.04 -12.47 -16.47
C ARG A 100 -1.82 -11.01 -16.08
N THR A 101 -1.05 -10.77 -15.02
CA THR A 101 -0.84 -9.43 -14.49
C THR A 101 -0.05 -8.56 -15.46
N VAL A 102 1.06 -9.04 -16.05
CA VAL A 102 1.81 -8.25 -17.02
C VAL A 102 0.98 -7.91 -18.26
N ALA A 103 0.14 -8.84 -18.73
CA ALA A 103 -0.75 -8.58 -19.86
C ALA A 103 -1.78 -7.48 -19.52
N ASN A 104 -2.36 -7.53 -18.32
CA ASN A 104 -3.31 -6.52 -17.85
C ASN A 104 -2.65 -5.14 -17.70
N VAL A 105 -1.50 -5.07 -17.04
CA VAL A 105 -0.75 -3.82 -16.83
C VAL A 105 -0.39 -3.20 -18.17
N ARG A 106 0.17 -3.99 -19.10
CA ARG A 106 0.46 -3.53 -20.47
C ARG A 106 -0.77 -2.98 -21.18
N SER A 107 -1.90 -3.69 -21.06
CA SER A 107 -3.17 -3.24 -21.63
C SER A 107 -3.62 -1.89 -21.07
N TYR A 108 -3.46 -1.66 -19.75
CA TYR A 108 -3.81 -0.40 -19.13
C TYR A 108 -2.93 0.75 -19.60
N PHE A 109 -1.60 0.55 -19.66
CA PHE A 109 -0.69 1.55 -20.23
C PHE A 109 -1.10 1.92 -21.66
N ASN A 110 -1.25 0.94 -22.53
CA ASN A 110 -1.58 1.17 -23.95
C ASN A 110 -2.94 1.88 -24.13
N LYS A 111 -3.96 1.48 -23.37
CA LYS A 111 -5.30 2.10 -23.45
C LYS A 111 -5.32 3.57 -23.02
N ASN A 112 -4.39 3.96 -22.19
CA ASN A 112 -4.30 5.33 -21.68
C ASN A 112 -3.17 6.14 -22.35
N GLY A 113 -2.68 5.70 -23.51
CA GLY A 113 -1.69 6.44 -24.29
C GLY A 113 -0.26 6.38 -23.71
N GLY A 114 0.00 5.42 -22.83
CA GLY A 114 1.31 5.15 -22.25
C GLY A 114 1.96 3.89 -22.84
N SER A 115 3.10 3.52 -22.29
CA SER A 115 3.84 2.31 -22.66
C SER A 115 4.45 1.64 -21.45
N LEU A 116 4.38 0.31 -21.40
CA LEU A 116 5.07 -0.47 -20.36
C LEU A 116 6.54 -0.60 -20.78
N GLY A 117 7.44 -0.23 -19.87
CA GLY A 117 8.89 -0.34 -20.02
C GLY A 117 9.44 -1.70 -19.58
N THR A 118 10.76 -1.78 -19.53
CA THR A 118 11.48 -2.93 -18.97
C THR A 118 11.69 -2.73 -17.47
N SER A 119 11.75 -3.82 -16.73
CA SER A 119 12.02 -3.78 -15.27
C SER A 119 13.40 -3.15 -15.01
N GLY A 120 13.49 -2.27 -14.01
CA GLY A 120 14.69 -1.52 -13.64
C GLY A 120 14.96 -0.26 -14.48
N SER A 121 14.07 0.09 -15.43
CA SER A 121 14.27 1.26 -16.29
C SER A 121 13.97 2.59 -15.65
N LEU A 122 13.12 2.60 -14.60
CA LEU A 122 12.66 3.80 -13.90
C LEU A 122 12.83 3.72 -12.38
N GLU A 123 13.29 2.60 -11.85
CA GLU A 123 13.44 2.37 -10.41
C GLU A 123 14.29 3.48 -9.73
N PHE A 124 15.30 3.98 -10.43
CA PHE A 124 16.17 5.06 -9.95
C PHE A 124 15.48 6.42 -9.76
N LEU A 125 14.24 6.58 -10.27
CA LEU A 125 13.43 7.79 -10.10
C LEU A 125 12.53 7.74 -8.87
N PHE A 126 12.47 6.60 -8.19
CA PHE A 126 11.52 6.37 -7.11
C PHE A 126 12.24 5.89 -5.86
N ASP A 127 11.94 6.51 -4.74
CA ASP A 127 12.34 6.03 -3.42
C ASP A 127 11.14 5.39 -2.72
N HIS A 128 11.35 4.18 -2.17
CA HIS A 128 10.31 3.50 -1.40
C HIS A 128 10.37 3.95 0.05
N LYS A 129 9.55 4.91 0.41
CA LYS A 129 9.50 5.51 1.75
C LYS A 129 8.24 5.11 2.52
N CYS A 130 8.36 5.08 3.83
CA CYS A 130 7.20 5.04 4.73
C CYS A 130 6.79 6.47 5.05
N VAL A 131 5.48 6.72 5.10
CA VAL A 131 4.93 8.03 5.50
C VAL A 131 4.11 7.83 6.77
N PHE A 132 4.42 8.63 7.80
CA PHE A 132 3.69 8.61 9.06
C PHE A 132 3.01 9.97 9.27
N HIS A 133 1.73 9.93 9.63
CA HIS A 133 0.95 11.10 10.01
C HIS A 133 0.72 11.08 11.52
N ILE A 134 1.23 12.08 12.21
CA ILE A 134 1.12 12.22 13.66
C ILE A 134 0.27 13.46 13.96
N ALA A 135 -0.79 13.30 14.76
CA ALA A 135 -1.59 14.44 15.19
C ALA A 135 -0.71 15.43 15.98
N LYS A 136 -0.76 16.71 15.60
CA LYS A 136 -0.03 17.77 16.26
C LYS A 136 -0.51 17.93 17.71
N LYS A 137 0.44 18.05 18.64
CA LYS A 137 0.19 18.37 20.05
C LYS A 137 0.84 19.70 20.38
N GLU A 138 0.23 20.48 21.28
CA GLU A 138 0.69 21.82 21.65
C GLU A 138 2.12 21.85 22.23
N ASP A 139 2.55 20.74 22.83
CA ASP A 139 3.85 20.55 23.46
C ASP A 139 4.87 19.77 22.61
N LEU A 140 4.55 19.51 21.34
CA LEU A 140 5.44 18.79 20.42
C LEU A 140 6.43 19.78 19.78
N SER A 141 7.71 19.68 20.16
CA SER A 141 8.80 20.35 19.46
C SER A 141 9.20 19.54 18.22
N LEU A 142 9.11 20.17 17.04
CA LEU A 142 9.51 19.52 15.78
C LEU A 142 11.02 19.26 15.73
N GLU A 143 11.81 20.21 16.23
CA GLU A 143 13.28 20.10 16.26
C GLU A 143 13.71 18.92 17.14
N ASP A 144 13.09 18.73 18.32
CA ASP A 144 13.38 17.62 19.21
C ASP A 144 12.91 16.30 18.60
N LEU A 145 11.74 16.29 17.94
CA LEU A 145 11.22 15.09 17.25
C LEU A 145 12.14 14.67 16.11
N GLU A 146 12.60 15.61 15.30
CA GLU A 146 13.53 15.33 14.19
C GLU A 146 14.85 14.78 14.70
N LEU A 147 15.43 15.38 15.76
CA LEU A 147 16.66 14.89 16.39
C LEU A 147 16.51 13.50 16.98
N GLU A 148 15.38 13.19 17.61
CA GLU A 148 15.14 11.85 18.15
C GLU A 148 14.94 10.80 17.06
N LEU A 149 14.36 11.16 15.91
CA LEU A 149 13.99 10.21 14.86
C LEU A 149 15.05 10.03 13.77
N ILE A 150 16.06 10.92 13.68
CA ILE A 150 17.13 10.82 12.69
C ILE A 150 17.89 9.50 12.79
N ASP A 151 18.12 9.01 14.01
CA ASP A 151 18.79 7.74 14.28
C ASP A 151 17.94 6.53 13.87
N PHE A 152 16.63 6.72 13.66
CA PHE A 152 15.68 5.71 13.18
C PHE A 152 15.43 5.78 11.68
N GLY A 153 16.10 6.70 10.96
CA GLY A 153 16.08 6.80 9.52
C GLY A 153 14.94 7.68 8.97
N VAL A 154 14.51 8.68 9.73
CA VAL A 154 13.61 9.73 9.21
C VAL A 154 14.44 10.63 8.31
N ASP A 155 13.97 10.79 7.06
CA ASP A 155 14.61 11.62 6.05
C ASP A 155 14.11 13.07 6.11
N GLU A 156 12.82 13.26 6.39
CA GLU A 156 12.16 14.56 6.33
C GLU A 156 10.99 14.64 7.31
N VAL A 157 10.83 15.80 7.93
CA VAL A 157 9.74 16.13 8.84
C VAL A 157 9.02 17.36 8.29
N GLU A 158 7.77 17.22 7.92
CA GLU A 158 6.92 18.33 7.44
C GLU A 158 5.83 18.66 8.46
N GLU A 159 5.54 19.93 8.62
CA GLU A 159 4.45 20.42 9.47
C GLU A 159 3.27 20.89 8.61
N ASP A 160 2.09 20.30 8.84
CA ASP A 160 0.83 20.80 8.30
C ASP A 160 -0.02 21.43 9.44
N GLU A 161 -1.20 21.95 9.11
CA GLU A 161 -2.05 22.69 10.07
C GLU A 161 -2.36 21.85 11.32
N ASP A 162 -2.77 20.60 11.15
CA ASP A 162 -3.24 19.71 12.21
C ASP A 162 -2.34 18.48 12.46
N GLU A 163 -1.32 18.27 11.65
CA GLU A 163 -0.49 17.07 11.72
C GLU A 163 0.98 17.33 11.40
N VAL A 164 1.84 16.40 11.81
CA VAL A 164 3.24 16.29 11.42
C VAL A 164 3.38 15.08 10.54
N VAL A 165 4.02 15.24 9.38
CA VAL A 165 4.26 14.18 8.41
C VAL A 165 5.75 13.82 8.43
N LEU A 166 6.05 12.54 8.61
CA LEU A 166 7.41 12.00 8.62
C LEU A 166 7.61 11.11 7.38
N TYR A 167 8.75 11.28 6.71
CA TYR A 167 9.17 10.50 5.55
C TYR A 167 10.41 9.66 5.84
#